data_c6afdfa4e3c3d6575d3b6541ac27251b
#
_entry.id   c6afdfa4e3c3d6575d3b6541ac27251b
#
_cell.length_a   1.000
_cell.length_b   1.000
_cell.length_c   1.000
_cell.angle_alpha   90.00
_cell.angle_beta   90.00
_cell.angle_gamma   90.00
#
_symmetry.space_group_name_H-M   'P 1'
#
loop_
_entity.id
_entity.type
_entity.pdbx_description
1 polymer ?
#
loop_
_entity_poly.entity_id
_entity_poly.type
_entity_poly.pdbx_seq_one_letter_code
_entity_poly.pdbx_strand_id
1 'polypeptide(L)'
;MSITIRPITLDDAGGFHAALDSVARERRFLRLTGAPPLARSLQFIASNLAGGNPQFVALDGDEIVGWCDICRSNEQDSEHCGGLGMGLLASHRGKGIGTNLVTAALNAARGKFERVELEVYASNTPAIALYEKAGFAHEGRRRRALLRDGVHDDIVMMGLLLS
;
A
#
# COMPACT_ATOMS: atom_id res chain seq x y z
N MET A 1 8.87 -21.31 -4.78
CA MET A 1 8.77 -19.86 -4.50
C MET A 1 9.21 -19.63 -3.06
N SER A 2 10.16 -18.75 -2.86
CA SER A 2 10.68 -18.43 -1.53
C SER A 2 10.43 -16.96 -1.25
N ILE A 3 9.43 -16.67 -0.42
CA ILE A 3 8.98 -15.30 -0.14
C ILE A 3 9.55 -14.84 1.20
N THR A 4 10.20 -13.67 1.17
CA THR A 4 10.70 -12.97 2.35
C THR A 4 9.96 -11.65 2.49
N ILE A 5 9.49 -11.33 3.69
CA ILE A 5 8.92 -10.02 4.03
C ILE A 5 9.91 -9.33 4.97
N ARG A 6 10.37 -8.13 4.61
CA ARG A 6 11.29 -7.34 5.43
C ARG A 6 11.10 -5.84 5.23
N PRO A 7 11.61 -5.03 6.17
CA PRO A 7 11.62 -3.58 5.96
C PRO A 7 12.40 -3.21 4.70
N ILE A 8 11.96 -2.16 4.03
CA ILE A 8 12.63 -1.62 2.85
C ILE A 8 13.94 -0.93 3.24
N THR A 9 14.90 -0.92 2.32
CA THR A 9 16.13 -0.13 2.43
C THR A 9 16.28 0.76 1.20
N LEU A 10 17.21 1.71 1.23
CA LEU A 10 17.48 2.57 0.07
C LEU A 10 17.97 1.77 -1.13
N ASP A 11 18.65 0.66 -0.90
CA ASP A 11 19.12 -0.21 -1.98
C ASP A 11 17.97 -0.88 -2.75
N ASP A 12 16.78 -0.90 -2.17
CA ASP A 12 15.59 -1.50 -2.80
C ASP A 12 14.89 -0.55 -3.78
N ALA A 13 15.35 0.69 -3.91
CA ALA A 13 14.64 1.70 -4.68
C ALA A 13 14.38 1.29 -6.13
N GLY A 14 15.35 0.68 -6.80
CA GLY A 14 15.20 0.21 -8.18
C GLY A 14 14.13 -0.88 -8.31
N GLY A 15 14.18 -1.88 -7.43
CA GLY A 15 13.21 -2.98 -7.42
C GLY A 15 11.81 -2.51 -7.03
N PHE A 16 11.71 -1.63 -6.03
CA PHE A 16 10.44 -1.01 -5.64
C PHE A 16 9.84 -0.20 -6.78
N HIS A 17 10.65 0.63 -7.44
CA HIS A 17 10.22 1.43 -8.58
C HIS A 17 9.67 0.55 -9.70
N ALA A 18 10.35 -0.55 -10.02
CA ALA A 18 9.93 -1.48 -11.06
C ALA A 18 8.60 -2.16 -10.70
N ALA A 19 8.43 -2.59 -9.45
CA ALA A 19 7.20 -3.20 -8.98
C ALA A 19 6.03 -2.20 -9.01
N LEU A 20 6.26 -0.97 -8.53
CA LEU A 20 5.27 0.11 -8.58
C LEU A 20 4.84 0.39 -10.02
N ASP A 21 5.79 0.49 -10.95
CA ASP A 21 5.51 0.73 -12.36
C ASP A 21 4.65 -0.39 -12.97
N SER A 22 4.98 -1.63 -12.67
CA SER A 22 4.24 -2.80 -13.17
C SER A 22 2.78 -2.77 -12.72
N VAL A 23 2.53 -2.52 -11.42
CA VAL A 23 1.16 -2.47 -10.90
C VAL A 23 0.41 -1.24 -11.42
N ALA A 24 1.07 -0.08 -11.47
CA ALA A 24 0.46 1.16 -11.97
C ALA A 24 0.01 1.03 -13.44
N ARG A 25 0.82 0.36 -14.27
CA ARG A 25 0.51 0.18 -15.71
C ARG A 25 -0.66 -0.75 -15.97
N GLU A 26 -1.10 -1.54 -14.99
CA GLU A 26 -2.33 -2.30 -15.11
C GLU A 26 -3.57 -1.41 -15.15
N ARG A 27 -3.46 -0.14 -14.69
CA ARG A 27 -4.51 0.89 -14.70
C ARG A 27 -5.78 0.46 -13.95
N ARG A 28 -5.65 -0.35 -12.93
CA ARG A 28 -6.79 -0.95 -12.22
C ARG A 28 -6.80 -0.70 -10.72
N PHE A 29 -5.65 -0.45 -10.10
CA PHE A 29 -5.53 -0.49 -8.65
C PHE A 29 -4.99 0.79 -8.02
N LEU A 30 -4.19 1.57 -8.75
CA LEU A 30 -3.50 2.75 -8.24
C LEU A 30 -3.95 4.00 -9.00
N ARG A 31 -3.86 5.16 -8.32
CA ARG A 31 -4.03 6.45 -8.99
C ARG A 31 -3.00 6.65 -10.10
N LEU A 32 -1.78 6.24 -9.82
CA LEU A 32 -0.70 6.28 -10.80
C LEU A 32 -0.97 5.29 -11.93
N THR A 33 -0.62 5.70 -13.15
CA THR A 33 -0.70 4.85 -14.35
C THR A 33 0.68 4.43 -14.86
N GLY A 34 1.72 4.81 -14.16
CA GLY A 34 3.11 4.45 -14.35
C GLY A 34 3.89 5.00 -13.16
N ALA A 35 5.07 4.46 -12.88
CA ALA A 35 5.89 4.96 -11.80
C ALA A 35 6.41 6.37 -12.13
N PRO A 36 6.54 7.25 -11.11
CA PRO A 36 7.25 8.52 -11.28
C PRO A 36 8.74 8.24 -11.51
N PRO A 37 9.54 9.27 -11.84
CA PRO A 37 10.98 9.07 -11.99
C PRO A 37 11.60 8.39 -10.76
N LEU A 38 12.65 7.59 -10.97
CA LEU A 38 13.31 6.83 -9.90
C LEU A 38 13.72 7.72 -8.71
N ALA A 39 14.13 8.95 -8.97
CA ALA A 39 14.50 9.90 -7.91
C ALA A 39 13.35 10.12 -6.92
N ARG A 40 12.10 10.08 -7.36
CA ARG A 40 10.95 10.21 -6.47
C ARG A 40 10.73 8.98 -5.60
N SER A 41 10.97 7.80 -6.15
CA SER A 41 10.93 6.56 -5.35
C SER A 41 12.01 6.57 -4.27
N LEU A 42 13.21 7.05 -4.60
CA LEU A 42 14.29 7.23 -3.62
C LEU A 42 13.87 8.21 -2.51
N GLN A 43 13.30 9.37 -2.88
CA GLN A 43 12.82 10.36 -1.92
C GLN A 43 11.73 9.80 -1.02
N PHE A 44 10.81 9.04 -1.58
CA PHE A 44 9.72 8.42 -0.82
C PHE A 44 10.26 7.46 0.23
N ILE A 45 11.17 6.56 -0.15
CA ILE A 45 11.79 5.61 0.77
C ILE A 45 12.59 6.35 1.84
N ALA A 46 13.42 7.32 1.45
CA ALA A 46 14.24 8.09 2.38
C ALA A 46 13.37 8.85 3.40
N SER A 47 12.27 9.44 2.94
CA SER A 47 11.32 10.16 3.79
C SER A 47 10.66 9.23 4.80
N ASN A 48 10.25 8.03 4.37
CA ASN A 48 9.66 7.04 5.27
C ASN A 48 10.65 6.55 6.31
N LEU A 49 11.89 6.29 5.91
CA LEU A 49 12.94 5.87 6.84
C LEU A 49 13.23 6.96 7.88
N ALA A 50 13.36 8.21 7.44
CA ALA A 50 13.64 9.34 8.33
C ALA A 50 12.48 9.62 9.28
N GLY A 51 11.25 9.49 8.79
CA GLY A 51 10.03 9.75 9.57
C GLY A 51 9.56 8.59 10.43
N GLY A 52 10.21 7.43 10.34
CA GLY A 52 9.80 6.24 11.08
C GLY A 52 8.50 5.62 10.56
N ASN A 53 8.12 5.89 9.32
CA ASN A 53 6.95 5.27 8.71
C ASN A 53 7.27 3.83 8.30
N PRO A 54 6.43 2.85 8.68
CA PRO A 54 6.63 1.48 8.23
C PRO A 54 6.56 1.37 6.71
N GLN A 55 7.55 0.71 6.11
CA GLN A 55 7.50 0.33 4.71
C GLN A 55 8.18 -1.02 4.55
N PHE A 56 7.44 -1.99 4.03
CA PHE A 56 7.88 -3.37 3.87
C PHE A 56 7.85 -3.77 2.40
N VAL A 57 8.74 -4.67 2.04
CA VAL A 57 8.76 -5.30 0.73
C VAL A 57 8.64 -6.80 0.87
N ALA A 58 8.02 -7.41 -0.13
CA ALA A 58 8.01 -8.85 -0.31
C ALA A 58 8.96 -9.20 -1.45
N LEU A 59 9.84 -10.16 -1.21
CA LEU A 59 10.80 -10.63 -2.20
C LEU A 59 10.55 -12.11 -2.51
N ASP A 60 10.63 -12.43 -3.79
CA ASP A 60 10.74 -13.80 -4.26
C ASP A 60 12.19 -13.97 -4.73
N GLY A 61 13.00 -14.65 -3.89
CA GLY A 61 14.44 -14.58 -4.07
C GLY A 61 14.93 -13.14 -3.92
N ASP A 62 15.53 -12.58 -4.95
CA ASP A 62 16.04 -11.20 -4.97
C ASP A 62 15.06 -10.20 -5.62
N GLU A 63 13.96 -10.68 -6.19
CA GLU A 63 13.00 -9.83 -6.89
C GLU A 63 11.96 -9.28 -5.91
N ILE A 64 11.77 -7.97 -5.93
CA ILE A 64 10.68 -7.33 -5.20
C ILE A 64 9.38 -7.58 -5.95
N VAL A 65 8.43 -8.25 -5.29
CA VAL A 65 7.15 -8.63 -5.88
C VAL A 65 5.96 -7.92 -5.25
N GLY A 66 6.18 -7.18 -4.17
CA GLY A 66 5.13 -6.43 -3.50
C GLY A 66 5.68 -5.48 -2.45
N TRP A 67 4.82 -4.59 -1.98
CA TRP A 67 5.14 -3.62 -0.94
C TRP A 67 3.90 -3.25 -0.12
N CYS A 68 4.12 -2.76 1.08
CA CYS A 68 3.10 -2.14 1.91
C CYS A 68 3.74 -1.07 2.78
N ASP A 69 3.18 0.13 2.78
CA ASP A 69 3.64 1.22 3.61
C ASP A 69 2.48 1.85 4.39
N ILE A 70 2.83 2.50 5.51
CA ILE A 70 1.90 3.29 6.30
C ILE A 70 2.58 4.64 6.55
N CYS A 71 2.08 5.67 5.90
CA CYS A 71 2.67 7.01 5.92
C CYS A 71 1.85 7.93 6.80
N ARG A 72 2.54 8.67 7.68
CA ARG A 72 1.91 9.66 8.57
C ARG A 72 1.19 10.72 7.76
N SER A 73 -0.02 11.06 8.19
CA SER A 73 -0.79 12.16 7.60
C SER A 73 -0.04 13.48 7.75
N ASN A 74 -0.11 14.31 6.71
CA ASN A 74 0.42 15.68 6.73
C ASN A 74 -0.64 16.70 7.12
N GLU A 75 -1.88 16.25 7.37
CA GLU A 75 -2.96 17.14 7.77
C GLU A 75 -2.84 17.53 9.23
N GLN A 76 -3.09 18.82 9.52
CA GLN A 76 -3.12 19.30 10.89
C GLN A 76 -4.16 18.52 11.69
N ASP A 77 -3.83 18.20 12.93
CA ASP A 77 -4.67 17.45 13.86
C ASP A 77 -4.93 15.99 13.45
N SER A 78 -4.23 15.49 12.44
CA SER A 78 -4.32 14.10 11.99
C SER A 78 -2.97 13.38 11.99
N GLU A 79 -1.98 13.89 12.73
CA GLU A 79 -0.63 13.33 12.79
C GLU A 79 -0.60 11.94 13.46
N HIS A 80 -1.65 11.59 14.23
CA HIS A 80 -1.81 10.26 14.82
C HIS A 80 -2.35 9.22 13.82
N CYS A 81 -2.66 9.65 12.60
CA CYS A 81 -3.19 8.79 11.54
C CYS A 81 -2.11 8.42 10.54
N GLY A 82 -2.15 7.19 10.08
CA GLY A 82 -1.32 6.72 8.97
C GLY A 82 -2.17 6.28 7.79
N GLY A 83 -1.72 6.56 6.57
CA GLY A 83 -2.35 6.08 5.34
C GLY A 83 -1.64 4.85 4.81
N LEU A 84 -2.38 3.78 4.58
CA LEU A 84 -1.84 2.52 4.04
C LEU A 84 -1.89 2.51 2.52
N GLY A 85 -0.77 2.16 1.90
CA GLY A 85 -0.67 1.88 0.49
C GLY A 85 0.00 0.53 0.28
N MET A 86 -0.40 -0.20 -0.74
CA MET A 86 0.23 -1.47 -1.07
C MET A 86 0.01 -1.86 -2.53
N GLY A 87 0.83 -2.76 -2.99
CA GLY A 87 0.68 -3.39 -4.28
C GLY A 87 1.41 -4.72 -4.33
N LEU A 88 1.00 -5.55 -5.27
CA LEU A 88 1.56 -6.89 -5.47
C LEU A 88 1.54 -7.20 -6.97
N LEU A 89 2.65 -7.72 -7.49
CA LEU A 89 2.72 -8.12 -8.89
C LEU A 89 1.64 -9.15 -9.21
N ALA A 90 1.06 -9.05 -10.42
CA ALA A 90 -0.03 -9.94 -10.85
C ALA A 90 0.33 -11.42 -10.68
N SER A 91 1.57 -11.79 -10.97
CA SER A 91 2.07 -13.16 -10.88
C SER A 91 2.08 -13.72 -9.45
N HIS A 92 1.99 -12.87 -8.45
CA HIS A 92 2.14 -13.25 -7.04
C HIS A 92 0.86 -13.03 -6.23
N ARG A 93 -0.26 -12.72 -6.86
CA ARG A 93 -1.55 -12.52 -6.19
C ARG A 93 -2.22 -13.86 -5.83
N GLY A 94 -3.06 -13.83 -4.81
CA GLY A 94 -3.82 -15.01 -4.38
C GLY A 94 -3.00 -16.07 -3.65
N LYS A 95 -1.83 -15.69 -3.10
CA LYS A 95 -0.90 -16.62 -2.42
C LYS A 95 -0.65 -16.25 -0.96
N GLY A 96 -1.41 -15.31 -0.42
CA GLY A 96 -1.25 -14.87 0.97
C GLY A 96 -0.16 -13.85 1.23
N ILE A 97 0.58 -13.42 0.20
CA ILE A 97 1.68 -12.45 0.35
C ILE A 97 1.14 -11.10 0.81
N GLY A 98 0.03 -10.65 0.24
CA GLY A 98 -0.60 -9.38 0.63
C GLY A 98 -0.99 -9.36 2.10
N THR A 99 -1.55 -10.45 2.60
CA THR A 99 -1.89 -10.59 4.02
C THR A 99 -0.65 -10.46 4.91
N ASN A 100 0.45 -11.11 4.53
CA ASN A 100 1.70 -11.05 5.29
C ASN A 100 2.30 -9.64 5.28
N LEU A 101 2.23 -8.94 4.14
CA LEU A 101 2.68 -7.54 4.03
C LEU A 101 1.87 -6.62 4.94
N VAL A 102 0.55 -6.71 4.91
CA VAL A 102 -0.32 -5.88 5.75
C VAL A 102 -0.09 -6.16 7.22
N THR A 103 0.03 -7.43 7.59
CA THR A 103 0.31 -7.83 8.98
C THR A 103 1.63 -7.22 9.47
N ALA A 104 2.70 -7.32 8.67
CA ALA A 104 4.00 -6.75 9.03
C ALA A 104 3.91 -5.24 9.21
N ALA A 105 3.27 -4.54 8.28
CA ALA A 105 3.13 -3.08 8.34
C ALA A 105 2.29 -2.65 9.55
N LEU A 106 1.18 -3.31 9.82
CA LEU A 106 0.32 -2.98 10.97
C LEU A 106 1.04 -3.26 12.30
N ASN A 107 1.77 -4.34 12.40
CA ASN A 107 2.55 -4.63 13.61
C ASN A 107 3.60 -3.54 13.87
N ALA A 108 4.27 -3.08 12.83
CA ALA A 108 5.24 -1.99 12.94
C ALA A 108 4.59 -0.63 13.24
N ALA A 109 3.33 -0.44 12.84
CA ALA A 109 2.58 0.79 13.08
C ALA A 109 2.09 0.93 14.53
N ARG A 110 1.98 -0.17 15.25
CA ARG A 110 1.52 -0.14 16.65
C ARG A 110 2.48 0.67 17.51
N GLY A 111 1.93 1.54 18.34
CA GLY A 111 2.71 2.47 19.15
C GLY A 111 3.18 3.71 18.40
N LYS A 112 2.99 3.77 17.09
CA LYS A 112 3.33 4.95 16.26
C LYS A 112 2.10 5.67 15.78
N PHE A 113 1.03 4.94 15.49
CA PHE A 113 -0.24 5.48 15.02
C PHE A 113 -1.38 4.96 15.89
N GLU A 114 -2.39 5.79 16.07
CA GLU A 114 -3.64 5.41 16.75
C GLU A 114 -4.67 4.90 15.75
N ARG A 115 -4.51 5.31 14.48
CA ARG A 115 -5.45 5.01 13.41
C ARG A 115 -4.69 4.81 12.10
N VAL A 116 -5.11 3.80 11.33
CA VAL A 116 -4.66 3.59 9.96
C VAL A 116 -5.88 3.63 9.05
N GLU A 117 -5.75 4.35 7.95
CA GLU A 117 -6.83 4.49 6.98
C GLU A 117 -6.33 4.17 5.57
N LEU A 118 -7.26 3.84 4.69
CA LEU A 118 -6.94 3.55 3.30
C LEU A 118 -8.11 3.90 2.38
N GLU A 119 -7.79 4.08 1.11
CA GLU A 119 -8.76 4.13 0.04
C GLU A 119 -8.51 2.94 -0.89
N VAL A 120 -9.58 2.32 -1.36
CA VAL A 120 -9.51 1.18 -2.28
C VAL A 120 -10.63 1.30 -3.32
N TYR A 121 -10.33 0.94 -4.56
CA TYR A 121 -11.34 0.97 -5.61
C TYR A 121 -12.37 -0.14 -5.37
N ALA A 122 -13.65 0.20 -5.53
CA ALA A 122 -14.73 -0.74 -5.24
C ALA A 122 -14.63 -2.02 -6.07
N SER A 123 -14.10 -1.95 -7.28
CA SER A 123 -13.87 -3.11 -8.15
C SER A 123 -12.77 -4.04 -7.65
N ASN A 124 -11.91 -3.56 -6.74
CA ASN A 124 -10.82 -4.37 -6.20
C ASN A 124 -11.31 -5.21 -5.02
N THR A 125 -12.19 -6.17 -5.31
CA THR A 125 -12.81 -7.01 -4.28
C THR A 125 -11.83 -7.87 -3.51
N PRO A 126 -10.74 -8.42 -4.10
CA PRO A 126 -9.76 -9.16 -3.31
C PRO A 126 -9.06 -8.30 -2.27
N ALA A 127 -8.72 -7.04 -2.57
CA ALA A 127 -8.10 -6.14 -1.62
C ALA A 127 -9.05 -5.77 -0.49
N ILE A 128 -10.32 -5.48 -0.81
CA ILE A 128 -11.34 -5.18 0.20
C ILE A 128 -11.47 -6.35 1.17
N ALA A 129 -11.53 -7.58 0.67
CA ALA A 129 -11.63 -8.78 1.51
C ALA A 129 -10.39 -8.92 2.42
N LEU A 130 -9.20 -8.62 1.90
CA LEU A 130 -7.97 -8.65 2.67
C LEU A 130 -8.01 -7.65 3.81
N TYR A 131 -8.45 -6.42 3.54
CA TYR A 131 -8.53 -5.37 4.56
C TYR A 131 -9.59 -5.68 5.61
N GLU A 132 -10.74 -6.22 5.21
CA GLU A 132 -11.77 -6.67 6.16
C GLU A 132 -11.22 -7.72 7.13
N LYS A 133 -10.47 -8.70 6.61
CA LYS A 133 -9.83 -9.72 7.44
C LYS A 133 -8.78 -9.14 8.38
N ALA A 134 -8.09 -8.08 7.96
CA ALA A 134 -7.11 -7.40 8.80
C ALA A 134 -7.76 -6.56 9.91
N GLY A 135 -9.09 -6.38 9.87
CA GLY A 135 -9.84 -5.66 10.88
C GLY A 135 -10.31 -4.27 10.48
N PHE A 136 -10.05 -3.85 9.24
CA PHE A 136 -10.52 -2.56 8.74
C PHE A 136 -12.05 -2.54 8.63
N ALA A 137 -12.65 -1.45 9.09
CA ALA A 137 -14.08 -1.19 8.96
C ALA A 137 -14.34 -0.29 7.75
N HIS A 138 -15.47 -0.49 7.09
CA HIS A 138 -15.95 0.43 6.07
C HIS A 138 -16.37 1.75 6.71
N GLU A 139 -15.88 2.87 6.18
CA GLU A 139 -16.17 4.20 6.73
C GLU A 139 -16.82 5.13 5.72
N GLY A 140 -16.90 4.76 4.48
CA GLY A 140 -17.56 5.56 3.48
C GLY A 140 -17.29 5.08 2.06
N ARG A 141 -18.00 5.72 1.14
CA ARG A 141 -17.90 5.40 -0.28
C ARG A 141 -18.12 6.66 -1.09
N ARG A 142 -17.19 6.97 -1.99
CA ARG A 142 -17.35 8.05 -2.94
C ARG A 142 -17.83 7.44 -4.26
N ARG A 143 -19.09 7.70 -4.57
CA ARG A 143 -19.72 7.10 -5.75
C ARG A 143 -19.20 7.75 -7.04
N ARG A 144 -18.83 6.92 -8.02
CA ARG A 144 -18.34 7.35 -9.33
C ARG A 144 -17.19 8.34 -9.25
N ALA A 145 -16.33 8.18 -8.24
CA ALA A 145 -15.22 9.10 -7.99
C ALA A 145 -14.06 8.89 -8.95
N LEU A 146 -14.06 7.78 -9.69
CA LEU A 146 -13.06 7.46 -10.71
C LEU A 146 -13.74 7.32 -12.06
N LEU A 147 -13.05 7.81 -13.09
CA LEU A 147 -13.39 7.55 -14.49
C LEU A 147 -12.09 7.22 -15.20
N ARG A 148 -11.94 5.97 -15.61
CA ARG A 148 -10.73 5.50 -16.27
C ARG A 148 -11.09 4.57 -17.40
N ASP A 149 -10.54 4.88 -18.59
CA ASP A 149 -10.78 4.10 -19.80
C ASP A 149 -12.31 3.94 -20.09
N GLY A 150 -13.07 5.02 -19.82
CA GLY A 150 -14.51 5.06 -20.05
C GLY A 150 -15.36 4.34 -19.01
N VAL A 151 -14.76 3.81 -17.94
CA VAL A 151 -15.47 3.05 -16.90
C VAL A 151 -15.40 3.82 -15.58
N HIS A 152 -16.56 4.00 -14.95
CA HIS A 152 -16.64 4.57 -13.61
C HIS A 152 -16.36 3.52 -12.55
N ASP A 153 -15.75 3.95 -11.46
CA ASP A 153 -15.59 3.13 -10.25
C ASP A 153 -15.80 4.02 -9.02
N ASP A 154 -16.15 3.39 -7.91
CA ASP A 154 -16.27 4.08 -6.63
C ASP A 154 -14.95 3.96 -5.86
N ILE A 155 -14.75 4.86 -4.90
CA ILE A 155 -13.68 4.75 -3.92
C ILE A 155 -14.29 4.36 -2.58
N VAL A 156 -13.86 3.23 -2.03
CA VAL A 156 -14.22 2.77 -0.69
C VAL A 156 -13.19 3.27 0.29
N MET A 157 -13.64 3.86 1.40
CA MET A 157 -12.76 4.33 2.48
C MET A 157 -12.90 3.37 3.66
N MET A 158 -11.76 2.92 4.18
CA MET A 158 -11.72 2.00 5.30
C MET A 158 -10.75 2.49 6.37
N GLY A 159 -11.00 2.14 7.62
CA GLY A 159 -10.17 2.56 8.74
C GLY A 159 -10.05 1.48 9.81
N LEU A 160 -8.93 1.54 10.53
CA LEU A 160 -8.61 0.63 11.63
C LEU A 160 -8.08 1.43 12.80
N LEU A 161 -8.67 1.24 13.99
CA LEU A 161 -8.15 1.79 15.23
C LEU A 161 -7.15 0.80 15.83
N LEU A 162 -5.95 1.28 16.15
CA LEU A 162 -4.87 0.41 16.64
C LEU A 162 -4.85 0.29 18.17
N SER A 163 -5.59 1.12 18.86
CA SER A 163 -5.63 1.03 20.33
C SER A 163 -6.76 1.80 20.91
#